data_9143c3ac687d5d5358f9bb42881049e6
#
_entry.id   9143c3ac687d5d5358f9bb42881049e6
#
_cell.length_a   1.000
_cell.length_b   1.000
_cell.length_c   1.000
_cell.angle_alpha   90.00
_cell.angle_beta   90.00
_cell.angle_gamma   90.00
#
_symmetry.space_group_name_H-M   'P 1'
#
loop_
_entity.id
_entity.type
_entity.pdbx_description
1 polymer ?
#
loop_
_entity_poly.entity_id
_entity_poly.type
_entity_poly.pdbx_seq_one_letter_code
_entity_poly.pdbx_strand_id
1 'polypeptide(L)'
;MGKHIFTEDKAMVFDLEFTSWPGSNERNWSLPNEDREIIQIGAVKIETTGDMREVDSFQILVRPLKNPILSDYIVNLTEITQEKVEKEGILFPLALSRFINFIGEHPIDILSNGGDEEVIEENCQIYNIPFSSIFKK
;
A
#
# COMPACT_ATOMS: atom_id res chain seq x y z
N MET A 1 -12.49 -30.32 4.98
CA MET A 1 -11.30 -29.61 5.41
C MET A 1 -10.78 -28.67 4.33
N GLY A 2 -10.69 -27.39 4.61
CA GLY A 2 -10.22 -26.42 3.64
C GLY A 2 -8.73 -26.54 3.37
N LYS A 3 -8.30 -26.14 2.19
CA LYS A 3 -6.87 -26.02 1.88
C LYS A 3 -6.26 -24.91 2.73
N HIS A 4 -5.07 -25.17 3.25
CA HIS A 4 -4.27 -24.11 3.81
C HIS A 4 -3.79 -23.22 2.67
N ILE A 5 -4.21 -21.94 2.69
CA ILE A 5 -3.74 -20.96 1.74
C ILE A 5 -2.42 -20.32 2.16
N PHE A 6 -2.02 -20.57 3.40
CA PHE A 6 -0.80 -19.99 3.97
C PHE A 6 0.31 -21.03 4.02
N THR A 7 1.54 -20.57 3.78
CA THR A 7 2.75 -21.40 3.88
C THR A 7 3.53 -21.16 5.16
N GLU A 8 3.28 -20.02 5.82
CA GLU A 8 4.01 -19.61 7.02
C GLU A 8 3.08 -19.48 8.22
N ASP A 9 3.67 -19.41 9.42
CA ASP A 9 2.92 -19.27 10.67
C ASP A 9 2.27 -17.91 10.82
N LYS A 10 2.73 -16.93 10.08
CA LYS A 10 2.20 -15.58 10.07
C LYS A 10 1.95 -15.11 8.66
N ALA A 11 0.97 -14.24 8.51
CA ALA A 11 0.69 -13.56 7.26
C ALA A 11 0.58 -12.05 7.53
N MET A 12 0.95 -11.27 6.53
CA MET A 12 0.77 -9.83 6.55
C MET A 12 -0.18 -9.47 5.41
N VAL A 13 -1.29 -8.86 5.76
CA VAL A 13 -2.29 -8.40 4.80
C VAL A 13 -2.18 -6.89 4.70
N PHE A 14 -2.02 -6.37 3.50
CA PHE A 14 -1.92 -4.93 3.34
C PHE A 14 -2.88 -4.40 2.28
N ASP A 15 -3.19 -3.12 2.42
CA ASP A 15 -4.06 -2.39 1.52
C ASP A 15 -3.48 -1.00 1.29
N LEU A 16 -3.65 -0.48 0.09
CA LEU A 16 -3.13 0.82 -0.29
C LEU A 16 -4.27 1.75 -0.68
N GLU A 17 -4.10 3.02 -0.35
CA GLU A 17 -4.89 4.09 -0.95
C GLU A 17 -3.95 4.88 -1.85
N PHE A 18 -4.40 5.25 -3.04
CA PHE A 18 -3.58 5.96 -4.01
C PHE A 18 -4.41 6.95 -4.81
N THR A 19 -3.71 7.89 -5.43
CA THR A 19 -4.36 8.98 -6.15
C THR A 19 -5.24 8.46 -7.28
N SER A 20 -6.43 9.05 -7.39
CA SER A 20 -7.37 8.73 -8.46
C SER A 20 -8.31 9.90 -8.69
N TRP A 21 -9.01 9.85 -9.80
CA TRP A 21 -9.95 10.86 -10.27
C TRP A 21 -11.21 10.17 -10.76
N PRO A 22 -12.32 10.91 -10.96
CA PRO A 22 -13.50 10.28 -11.52
C PRO A 22 -13.19 9.53 -12.81
N GLY A 23 -13.54 8.24 -12.87
CA GLY A 23 -13.29 7.39 -14.04
C GLY A 23 -11.88 6.82 -14.17
N SER A 24 -10.97 7.12 -13.23
CA SER A 24 -9.59 6.59 -13.31
C SER A 24 -9.55 5.07 -13.40
N ASN A 25 -10.35 4.40 -12.59
CA ASN A 25 -10.36 2.95 -12.55
C ASN A 25 -10.82 2.34 -13.89
N GLU A 26 -11.88 2.87 -14.46
CA GLU A 26 -12.46 2.38 -15.72
C GLU A 26 -11.48 2.55 -16.88
N ARG A 27 -10.70 3.61 -16.92
CA ARG A 27 -9.70 3.85 -17.96
C ARG A 27 -8.30 3.42 -17.57
N ASN A 28 -8.17 2.76 -16.44
CA ASN A 28 -6.89 2.23 -15.94
C ASN A 28 -5.81 3.32 -15.86
N TRP A 29 -6.18 4.50 -15.33
CA TRP A 29 -5.26 5.63 -15.14
C TRP A 29 -4.51 6.00 -16.43
N SER A 30 -5.18 5.95 -17.57
CA SER A 30 -4.55 6.14 -18.89
C SER A 30 -4.42 7.59 -19.34
N LEU A 31 -5.05 8.54 -18.65
CA LEU A 31 -4.91 9.93 -19.03
C LEU A 31 -3.56 10.49 -18.58
N PRO A 32 -3.03 11.53 -19.29
CA PRO A 32 -1.80 12.17 -18.86
C PRO A 32 -1.88 12.65 -17.41
N ASN A 33 -0.80 12.44 -16.68
CA ASN A 33 -0.65 12.84 -15.28
C ASN A 33 -1.50 12.03 -14.29
N GLU A 34 -2.16 10.97 -14.72
CA GLU A 34 -2.87 10.07 -13.84
C GLU A 34 -1.94 8.94 -13.39
N ASP A 35 -1.17 9.17 -12.35
CA ASP A 35 -0.35 8.12 -11.75
C ASP A 35 -1.03 7.61 -10.49
N ARG A 36 -0.81 6.34 -10.18
CA ARG A 36 -1.30 5.76 -8.92
C ARG A 36 -0.27 6.01 -7.82
N GLU A 37 -0.22 7.21 -7.29
CA GLU A 37 0.71 7.52 -6.21
C GLU A 37 0.09 7.16 -4.88
N ILE A 38 0.80 6.36 -4.10
CA ILE A 38 0.34 5.90 -2.79
C ILE A 38 0.19 7.09 -1.85
N ILE A 39 -0.94 7.15 -1.14
CA ILE A 39 -1.17 8.15 -0.10
C ILE A 39 -1.36 7.52 1.28
N GLN A 40 -1.57 6.21 1.32
CA GLN A 40 -1.65 5.49 2.59
C GLN A 40 -1.28 4.03 2.39
N ILE A 41 -0.51 3.50 3.34
CA ILE A 41 -0.24 2.07 3.44
C ILE A 41 -0.83 1.61 4.77
N GLY A 42 -1.71 0.63 4.73
CA GLY A 42 -2.25 -0.01 5.92
C GLY A 42 -1.95 -1.49 5.88
N ALA A 43 -1.59 -2.07 7.02
CA ALA A 43 -1.25 -3.49 7.07
C ALA A 43 -1.53 -4.06 8.45
N VAL A 44 -1.81 -5.36 8.47
CA VAL A 44 -1.94 -6.12 9.72
C VAL A 44 -1.17 -7.42 9.58
N LYS A 45 -0.59 -7.85 10.69
CA LYS A 45 -0.01 -9.19 10.81
C LYS A 45 -0.98 -10.07 11.57
N ILE A 46 -1.19 -11.27 11.08
CA ILE A 46 -2.06 -12.24 11.72
C ILE A 46 -1.32 -13.57 11.91
N GLU A 47 -1.76 -14.33 12.89
CA GLU A 47 -1.36 -15.72 13.00
C GLU A 47 -2.18 -16.52 12.01
N THR A 48 -1.54 -17.43 11.27
CA THR A 48 -2.23 -18.23 10.26
C THR A 48 -2.87 -19.49 10.83
N THR A 49 -2.59 -19.78 12.09
CA THR A 49 -3.14 -20.93 12.80
C THR A 49 -4.14 -20.48 13.87
N GLY A 50 -4.98 -21.39 14.30
CA GLY A 50 -5.98 -21.09 15.33
C GLY A 50 -7.01 -20.05 14.85
N ASP A 51 -7.21 -19.01 15.63
CA ASP A 51 -8.24 -17.99 15.39
C ASP A 51 -7.86 -16.92 14.38
N MET A 52 -6.70 -17.04 13.76
CA MET A 52 -6.19 -16.02 12.82
C MET A 52 -6.12 -14.66 13.48
N ARG A 53 -5.59 -14.61 14.69
CA ARG A 53 -5.56 -13.43 15.53
C ARG A 53 -4.60 -12.38 14.99
N GLU A 54 -5.02 -11.11 15.02
CA GLU A 54 -4.15 -9.99 14.72
C GLU A 54 -3.10 -9.85 15.82
N VAL A 55 -1.83 -9.77 15.42
CA VAL A 55 -0.71 -9.65 16.37
C VAL A 55 0.02 -8.33 16.26
N ASP A 56 -0.13 -7.59 15.17
CA ASP A 56 0.48 -6.28 14.98
C ASP A 56 -0.21 -5.54 13.84
N SER A 57 -0.09 -4.22 13.82
CA SER A 57 -0.67 -3.40 12.76
C SER A 57 0.27 -2.25 12.40
N PHE A 58 0.07 -1.72 11.20
CA PHE A 58 0.89 -0.64 10.64
C PHE A 58 0.00 0.26 9.81
N GLN A 59 0.21 1.57 9.91
CA GLN A 59 -0.48 2.53 9.06
C GLN A 59 0.41 3.75 8.89
N ILE A 60 0.53 4.22 7.66
CA ILE A 60 1.35 5.39 7.37
C ILE A 60 0.73 6.18 6.23
N LEU A 61 0.75 7.49 6.34
CA LEU A 61 0.33 8.39 5.27
C LEU A 61 1.54 8.76 4.42
N VAL A 62 1.32 8.84 3.11
CA VAL A 62 2.37 9.11 2.14
C VAL A 62 1.98 10.35 1.36
N ARG A 63 2.94 11.26 1.20
CA ARG A 63 2.72 12.48 0.45
C ARG A 63 3.06 12.24 -1.02
N PRO A 64 2.09 12.41 -1.94
CA PRO A 64 2.37 12.18 -3.36
C PRO A 64 3.31 13.26 -3.93
N LEU A 65 4.15 12.86 -4.87
CA LEU A 65 5.16 13.71 -5.47
C LEU A 65 4.65 14.42 -6.74
N LYS A 66 4.08 13.67 -7.66
CA LYS A 66 3.66 14.19 -8.96
C LYS A 66 2.34 14.92 -8.89
N ASN A 67 1.43 14.44 -8.06
CA ASN A 67 0.11 15.05 -7.87
C ASN A 67 -0.07 15.36 -6.38
N PRO A 68 0.62 16.42 -5.88
CA PRO A 68 0.59 16.74 -4.45
C PRO A 68 -0.77 17.23 -3.95
N ILE A 69 -1.60 17.75 -4.84
CA ILE A 69 -2.96 18.19 -4.49
C ILE A 69 -3.93 17.05 -4.79
N LEU A 70 -4.56 16.52 -3.76
CA LEU A 70 -5.50 15.42 -3.90
C LEU A 70 -6.79 15.89 -4.59
N SER A 71 -7.35 15.03 -5.45
CA SER A 71 -8.65 15.31 -6.05
C SER A 71 -9.74 15.22 -4.98
N ASP A 72 -10.83 15.97 -5.17
CA ASP A 72 -11.99 15.85 -4.30
C ASP A 72 -12.52 14.41 -4.30
N TYR A 73 -12.40 13.74 -5.44
CA TYR A 73 -12.83 12.37 -5.60
C TYR A 73 -12.14 11.44 -4.60
N ILE A 74 -10.79 11.49 -4.52
CA ILE A 74 -10.05 10.60 -3.63
C ILE A 74 -10.23 11.00 -2.15
N VAL A 75 -10.34 12.29 -1.87
CA VAL A 75 -10.60 12.75 -0.51
C VAL A 75 -11.95 12.21 -0.01
N ASN A 76 -12.98 12.29 -0.86
CA ASN A 76 -14.31 11.79 -0.50
C ASN A 76 -14.33 10.26 -0.36
N LEU A 77 -13.58 9.57 -1.21
CA LEU A 77 -13.56 8.10 -1.22
C LEU A 77 -12.83 7.54 0.01
N THR A 78 -11.71 8.14 0.38
CA THR A 78 -10.84 7.61 1.43
C THR A 78 -10.97 8.34 2.76
N GLU A 79 -11.56 9.52 2.76
CA GLU A 79 -11.63 10.44 3.90
C GLU A 79 -10.25 10.94 4.36
N ILE A 80 -9.21 10.70 3.55
CA ILE A 80 -7.87 11.27 3.78
C ILE A 80 -7.88 12.67 3.21
N THR A 81 -7.74 13.66 4.07
CA THR A 81 -7.80 15.06 3.67
C THR A 81 -6.46 15.57 3.17
N GLN A 82 -6.49 16.63 2.37
CA GLN A 82 -5.27 17.31 1.92
C GLN A 82 -4.41 17.75 3.11
N GLU A 83 -5.06 18.34 4.11
CA GLU A 83 -4.36 18.81 5.31
C GLU A 83 -3.64 17.66 6.02
N LYS A 84 -4.30 16.50 6.13
CA LYS A 84 -3.74 15.35 6.82
C LYS A 84 -2.51 14.81 6.09
N VAL A 85 -2.58 14.71 4.77
CA VAL A 85 -1.45 14.26 3.96
C VAL A 85 -0.27 15.23 4.06
N GLU A 86 -0.53 16.53 4.06
CA GLU A 86 0.52 17.53 4.17
C GLU A 86 1.18 17.52 5.55
N LYS A 87 0.38 17.32 6.59
CA LYS A 87 0.84 17.39 7.97
C LYS A 87 1.52 16.11 8.45
N GLU A 88 0.96 14.96 8.10
CA GLU A 88 1.40 13.67 8.61
C GLU A 88 2.07 12.78 7.55
N GLY A 89 1.86 13.08 6.27
CA GLY A 89 2.41 12.28 5.19
C GLY A 89 3.91 12.45 5.05
N ILE A 90 4.59 11.34 4.72
CA ILE A 90 6.02 11.34 4.42
C ILE A 90 6.22 10.89 2.98
N LEU A 91 7.41 11.12 2.43
CA LEU A 91 7.69 10.69 1.06
C LEU A 91 7.76 9.17 0.97
N PHE A 92 7.39 8.65 -0.18
CA PHE A 92 7.27 7.21 -0.39
C PHE A 92 8.54 6.42 -0.05
N PRO A 93 9.76 6.83 -0.42
CA PRO A 93 10.94 6.03 -0.08
C PRO A 93 11.07 5.76 1.41
N LEU A 94 10.79 6.75 2.25
CA LEU A 94 10.83 6.56 3.70
C LEU A 94 9.66 5.69 4.17
N ALA A 95 8.48 5.91 3.62
CA ALA A 95 7.31 5.10 3.95
C ALA A 95 7.53 3.63 3.60
N LEU A 96 8.11 3.38 2.42
CA LEU A 96 8.43 2.01 1.98
C LEU A 96 9.44 1.35 2.92
N SER A 97 10.47 2.10 3.32
CA SER A 97 11.47 1.60 4.26
C SER A 97 10.82 1.17 5.58
N ARG A 98 9.92 1.99 6.10
CA ARG A 98 9.20 1.66 7.33
C ARG A 98 8.27 0.48 7.17
N PHE A 99 7.62 0.36 6.01
CA PHE A 99 6.75 -0.75 5.71
C PHE A 99 7.53 -2.06 5.63
N ILE A 100 8.64 -2.07 4.91
CA ILE A 100 9.51 -3.24 4.82
C ILE A 100 10.02 -3.64 6.21
N ASN A 101 10.38 -2.66 7.03
CA ASN A 101 10.80 -2.92 8.40
C ASN A 101 9.69 -3.54 9.25
N PHE A 102 8.45 -3.10 9.05
CA PHE A 102 7.29 -3.71 9.71
C PHE A 102 7.11 -5.16 9.28
N ILE A 103 7.28 -5.47 7.99
CA ILE A 103 7.17 -6.84 7.50
C ILE A 103 8.20 -7.73 8.18
N GLY A 104 9.42 -7.23 8.37
CA GLY A 104 10.46 -7.93 9.11
C GLY A 104 11.21 -8.94 8.26
N GLU A 105 12.13 -9.66 8.91
CA GLU A 105 13.02 -10.61 8.27
C GLU A 105 12.55 -12.06 8.35
N HIS A 106 11.62 -12.35 9.24
CA HIS A 106 11.10 -13.71 9.39
C HIS A 106 10.19 -14.06 8.22
N PRO A 107 10.18 -15.35 7.81
CA PRO A 107 9.26 -15.78 6.77
C PRO A 107 7.82 -15.43 7.11
N ILE A 108 7.11 -14.84 6.16
CA ILE A 108 5.73 -14.41 6.35
C ILE A 108 5.04 -14.42 4.99
N ASP A 109 3.79 -14.88 4.97
CA ASP A 109 2.98 -14.79 3.76
C ASP A 109 2.52 -13.35 3.57
N ILE A 110 2.65 -12.82 2.36
CA ILE A 110 2.24 -11.46 2.03
C ILE A 110 1.03 -11.51 1.12
N LEU A 111 -0.04 -10.85 1.55
CA LEU A 111 -1.31 -10.82 0.84
C LEU A 111 -1.75 -9.38 0.65
N SER A 112 -2.28 -9.10 -0.52
CA SER A 112 -2.83 -7.78 -0.81
C SER A 112 -4.20 -7.90 -1.46
N ASN A 113 -4.86 -6.76 -1.59
CA ASN A 113 -6.14 -6.66 -2.25
C ASN A 113 -5.91 -6.35 -3.73
N GLY A 114 -6.01 -7.38 -4.59
CA GLY A 114 -5.86 -7.20 -6.03
C GLY A 114 -4.41 -6.92 -6.46
N GLY A 115 -4.19 -5.88 -7.25
CA GLY A 115 -2.90 -5.56 -7.84
C GLY A 115 -2.05 -4.58 -7.05
N ASP A 116 -2.16 -4.54 -5.73
CA ASP A 116 -1.46 -3.54 -4.91
C ASP A 116 0.07 -3.64 -5.02
N GLU A 117 0.63 -4.83 -5.26
CA GLU A 117 2.06 -4.97 -5.49
C GLU A 117 2.52 -4.20 -6.73
N GLU A 118 1.71 -4.16 -7.78
CA GLU A 118 2.02 -3.37 -8.97
C GLU A 118 2.06 -1.88 -8.67
N VAL A 119 1.18 -1.42 -7.78
CA VAL A 119 1.17 -0.01 -7.36
C VAL A 119 2.45 0.33 -6.61
N ILE A 120 2.92 -0.57 -5.74
CA ILE A 120 4.21 -0.38 -5.08
C ILE A 120 5.33 -0.26 -6.11
N GLU A 121 5.35 -1.15 -7.10
CA GLU A 121 6.36 -1.11 -8.16
C GLU A 121 6.33 0.19 -8.94
N GLU A 122 5.13 0.67 -9.31
CA GLU A 122 4.97 1.95 -10.00
C GLU A 122 5.52 3.11 -9.17
N ASN A 123 5.28 3.10 -7.86
CA ASN A 123 5.81 4.14 -6.99
C ASN A 123 7.34 4.05 -6.86
N CYS A 124 7.89 2.86 -6.83
CA CYS A 124 9.35 2.70 -6.88
C CYS A 124 9.94 3.29 -8.16
N GLN A 125 9.25 3.11 -9.29
CA GLN A 125 9.69 3.68 -10.57
C GLN A 125 9.67 5.20 -10.56
N ILE A 126 8.64 5.80 -9.96
CA ILE A 126 8.54 7.26 -9.85
C ILE A 126 9.76 7.84 -9.14
N TYR A 127 10.24 7.17 -8.10
CA TYR A 127 11.39 7.61 -7.30
C TYR A 127 12.72 7.02 -7.76
N ASN A 128 12.69 6.18 -8.80
CA ASN A 128 13.88 5.49 -9.31
C ASN A 128 14.62 4.73 -8.19
N ILE A 129 13.86 3.97 -7.41
CA ILE A 129 14.40 3.11 -6.35
C ILE A 129 14.06 1.65 -6.65
N PRO A 130 14.85 0.69 -6.12
CA PRO A 130 14.60 -0.73 -6.39
C PRO A 130 13.28 -1.22 -5.82
N PHE A 131 12.63 -2.12 -6.56
CA PHE A 131 11.46 -2.83 -6.07
C PHE A 131 11.92 -4.05 -5.28
N SER A 132 11.57 -4.11 -4.00
CA SER A 132 12.02 -5.19 -3.12
C SER A 132 11.51 -6.55 -3.57
N SER A 133 12.39 -7.57 -3.53
CA SER A 133 12.02 -8.95 -3.85
C SER A 133 10.98 -9.52 -2.87
N ILE A 134 10.79 -8.91 -1.72
CA ILE A 134 9.81 -9.36 -0.73
C ILE A 134 8.38 -9.35 -1.29
N PHE A 135 8.11 -8.45 -2.26
CA PHE A 135 6.79 -8.35 -2.90
C PHE A 135 6.66 -9.19 -4.16
N LYS A 136 7.74 -9.81 -4.61
CA LYS A 136 7.72 -10.66 -5.82
C LYS A 136 7.35 -12.08 -5.45
N LYS A 137 6.50 -12.66 -6.23
CA LYS A 137 6.08 -14.06 -6.06
C LYS A 137 6.76 -14.96 -7.06
#